data_705cd56fd183ab95d49bddff30297d66
#
_entry.id   705cd56fd183ab95d49bddff30297d66
#
_cell.length_a   1.000
_cell.length_b   1.000
_cell.length_c   1.000
_cell.angle_alpha   90.00
_cell.angle_beta   90.00
_cell.angle_gamma   90.00
#
_symmetry.space_group_name_H-M   'P 1'
#
loop_
_entity.id
_entity.type
_entity.pdbx_description
1 polymer ?
#
loop_
_entity_poly.entity_id
_entity_poly.type
_entity_poly.pdbx_seq_one_letter_code
_entity_poly.pdbx_strand_id
1 'polypeptide(L)'
;ILSGLVGSEMCIRDRNTELAIENLSILAQSLSKKNKFYPLVNATLADAYIQLKQLDSASLYIHRAAIQEPKRKNKARYLFISGQLLETLQLRDSARLQFKSIGQLNRKAPRTILIQAKIKEMLLASSLETDEKLDQIEKLLKNFENEPFQHRIHSAIAKLHLGQGQDSLAAVYFEKSLQAPSIDSFTEIQNYQDLAAYYFEKGSYLKTGEYLDRLLPLFEDSSSRYNQIKRQRDNLSDIILYEQSVKETDSILEILAMSEDAQLKYFI
;
A
#
# COMPACT_ATOMS: atom_id res chain seq x y z
N ILE A 1 -0.89 -7.10 35.91
CA ILE A 1 -1.18 -6.51 34.58
C ILE A 1 -0.01 -6.80 33.62
N LEU A 2 1.22 -6.40 33.95
CA LEU A 2 2.37 -6.64 33.07
C LEU A 2 2.63 -8.13 32.79
N SER A 3 2.53 -8.99 33.79
CA SER A 3 2.72 -10.45 33.61
C SER A 3 1.64 -11.06 32.69
N GLY A 4 0.38 -10.64 32.83
CA GLY A 4 -0.70 -11.09 31.96
C GLY A 4 -0.54 -10.61 30.52
N LEU A 5 -0.08 -9.37 30.32
CA LEU A 5 0.17 -8.81 28.99
C LEU A 5 1.33 -9.52 28.29
N VAL A 6 2.47 -9.68 28.98
CA VAL A 6 3.66 -10.38 28.44
C VAL A 6 3.34 -11.85 28.12
N GLY A 7 2.62 -12.54 29.00
CA GLY A 7 2.19 -13.92 28.73
C GLY A 7 1.30 -14.02 27.50
N SER A 8 0.38 -13.09 27.30
CA SER A 8 -0.50 -13.07 26.12
C SER A 8 0.25 -12.73 24.84
N GLU A 9 1.21 -11.80 24.87
CA GLU A 9 2.09 -11.52 23.73
C GLU A 9 2.95 -12.73 23.34
N MET A 10 3.44 -13.50 24.30
CA MET A 10 4.12 -14.76 24.03
C MET A 10 3.18 -15.79 23.39
N CYS A 11 1.97 -15.96 23.91
CA CYS A 11 0.96 -16.86 23.31
C CYS A 11 0.64 -16.49 21.86
N ILE A 12 0.52 -15.21 21.56
CA ILE A 12 0.29 -14.72 20.17
C ILE A 12 1.47 -15.15 19.28
N ARG A 13 2.71 -14.95 19.73
CA ARG A 13 3.91 -15.32 19.00
C ARG A 13 4.03 -16.83 18.79
N ASP A 14 3.63 -17.63 19.80
CA ASP A 14 3.65 -19.09 19.77
C ASP A 14 2.42 -19.72 19.08
N ARG A 15 1.61 -18.90 18.40
CA ARG A 15 0.38 -19.30 17.67
C ARG A 15 -0.77 -19.82 18.55
N ASN A 16 -0.73 -19.61 19.84
CA ASN A 16 -1.85 -19.89 20.75
C ASN A 16 -2.72 -18.63 20.94
N THR A 17 -3.22 -18.12 19.81
CA THR A 17 -3.89 -16.81 19.74
C THR A 17 -5.23 -16.82 20.48
N GLU A 18 -5.95 -17.93 20.49
CA GLU A 18 -7.25 -18.04 21.19
C GLU A 18 -7.10 -17.87 22.70
N LEU A 19 -6.11 -18.55 23.30
CA LEU A 19 -5.79 -18.40 24.73
C LEU A 19 -5.36 -16.94 25.05
N ALA A 20 -4.61 -16.31 24.15
CA ALA A 20 -4.22 -14.92 24.31
C ALA A 20 -5.46 -14.00 24.33
N ILE A 21 -6.44 -14.23 23.45
CA ILE A 21 -7.69 -13.46 23.41
C ILE A 21 -8.47 -13.62 24.69
N GLU A 22 -8.62 -14.85 25.20
CA GLU A 22 -9.32 -15.12 26.46
C GLU A 22 -8.69 -14.33 27.61
N ASN A 23 -7.39 -14.47 27.83
CA ASN A 23 -6.65 -13.80 28.90
C ASN A 23 -6.71 -12.27 28.78
N LEU A 24 -6.50 -11.74 27.56
CA LEU A 24 -6.55 -10.30 27.32
C LEU A 24 -7.96 -9.74 27.47
N SER A 25 -9.00 -10.51 27.12
CA SER A 25 -10.39 -10.08 27.29
C SER A 25 -10.75 -9.92 28.75
N ILE A 26 -10.37 -10.88 29.61
CA ILE A 26 -10.52 -10.80 31.07
C ILE A 26 -9.79 -9.57 31.60
N LEU A 27 -8.54 -9.38 31.16
CA LEU A 27 -7.72 -8.24 31.58
C LEU A 27 -8.35 -6.90 31.12
N ALA A 28 -8.81 -6.81 29.88
CA ALA A 28 -9.45 -5.60 29.35
C ALA A 28 -10.72 -5.22 30.12
N GLN A 29 -11.52 -6.21 30.54
CA GLN A 29 -12.72 -5.99 31.33
C GLN A 29 -12.41 -5.53 32.77
N SER A 30 -11.33 -6.02 33.35
CA SER A 30 -10.91 -5.66 34.71
C SER A 30 -10.28 -4.26 34.81
N LEU A 31 -9.82 -3.69 33.68
CA LEU A 31 -9.14 -2.40 33.67
C LEU A 31 -10.12 -1.24 33.50
N SER A 32 -9.96 -0.21 34.35
CA SER A 32 -10.59 1.09 34.12
C SER A 32 -10.05 1.73 32.80
N LYS A 33 -10.92 2.40 32.06
CA LYS A 33 -10.56 3.14 30.84
C LYS A 33 -9.46 4.19 31.06
N LYS A 34 -9.30 4.68 32.30
CA LYS A 34 -8.26 5.64 32.70
C LYS A 34 -6.91 4.97 33.03
N ASN A 35 -6.87 3.64 33.08
CA ASN A 35 -5.62 2.92 33.37
C ASN A 35 -4.64 3.09 32.21
N LYS A 36 -3.37 3.39 32.53
CA LYS A 36 -2.29 3.61 31.53
C LYS A 36 -2.04 2.40 30.60
N PHE A 37 -2.41 1.20 31.03
CA PHE A 37 -2.26 -0.03 30.24
C PHE A 37 -3.49 -0.36 29.39
N TYR A 38 -4.62 0.32 29.61
CA TYR A 38 -5.86 0.06 28.86
C TYR A 38 -5.67 0.18 27.33
N PRO A 39 -4.99 1.21 26.79
CA PRO A 39 -4.76 1.28 25.35
C PRO A 39 -3.89 0.13 24.84
N LEU A 40 -2.84 -0.23 25.55
CA LEU A 40 -1.94 -1.30 25.14
C LEU A 40 -2.65 -2.66 25.12
N VAL A 41 -3.41 -3.00 26.17
CA VAL A 41 -4.17 -4.26 26.24
C VAL A 41 -5.16 -4.35 25.07
N ASN A 42 -5.90 -3.28 24.77
CA ASN A 42 -6.83 -3.27 23.64
C ASN A 42 -6.09 -3.36 22.28
N ALA A 43 -4.91 -2.75 22.14
CA ALA A 43 -4.11 -2.85 20.93
C ALA A 43 -3.57 -4.28 20.72
N THR A 44 -3.09 -4.94 21.77
CA THR A 44 -2.66 -6.34 21.70
C THR A 44 -3.83 -7.29 21.40
N LEU A 45 -5.01 -7.01 21.97
CA LEU A 45 -6.23 -7.76 21.64
C LEU A 45 -6.62 -7.62 20.18
N ALA A 46 -6.52 -6.40 19.63
CA ALA A 46 -6.76 -6.16 18.22
C ALA A 46 -5.77 -6.93 17.33
N ASP A 47 -4.50 -6.98 17.69
CA ASP A 47 -3.48 -7.75 16.98
C ASP A 47 -3.81 -9.26 16.95
N ALA A 48 -4.23 -9.82 18.09
CA ALA A 48 -4.68 -11.20 18.16
C ALA A 48 -5.87 -11.48 17.24
N TYR A 49 -6.85 -10.59 17.19
CA TYR A 49 -8.00 -10.71 16.27
C TYR A 49 -7.61 -10.56 14.80
N ILE A 50 -6.61 -9.72 14.46
CA ILE A 50 -6.07 -9.62 13.09
C ILE A 50 -5.47 -10.97 12.66
N GLN A 51 -4.72 -11.63 13.53
CA GLN A 51 -4.11 -12.94 13.24
C GLN A 51 -5.17 -14.02 12.99
N LEU A 52 -6.30 -13.96 13.68
CA LEU A 52 -7.46 -14.84 13.43
C LEU A 52 -8.34 -14.37 12.26
N LYS A 53 -7.98 -13.29 11.57
CA LYS A 53 -8.77 -12.67 10.48
C LYS A 53 -10.16 -12.20 10.91
N GLN A 54 -10.38 -11.98 12.20
CA GLN A 54 -11.62 -11.43 12.77
C GLN A 54 -11.56 -9.90 12.77
N LEU A 55 -11.68 -9.30 11.57
CA LEU A 55 -11.38 -7.88 11.36
C LEU A 55 -12.36 -6.93 12.03
N ASP A 56 -13.62 -7.32 12.21
CA ASP A 56 -14.64 -6.54 12.93
C ASP A 56 -14.24 -6.33 14.40
N SER A 57 -13.88 -7.43 15.08
CA SER A 57 -13.41 -7.39 16.47
C SER A 57 -12.10 -6.60 16.57
N ALA A 58 -11.16 -6.84 15.66
CA ALA A 58 -9.89 -6.10 15.61
C ALA A 58 -10.13 -4.58 15.48
N SER A 59 -11.04 -4.16 14.61
CA SER A 59 -11.39 -2.74 14.40
C SER A 59 -11.97 -2.12 15.68
N LEU A 60 -12.84 -2.84 16.37
CA LEU A 60 -13.44 -2.38 17.63
C LEU A 60 -12.38 -2.15 18.71
N TYR A 61 -11.49 -3.10 18.91
CA TYR A 61 -10.48 -3.03 19.98
C TYR A 61 -9.39 -2.01 19.67
N ILE A 62 -8.90 -1.91 18.43
CA ILE A 62 -7.90 -0.89 18.07
C ILE A 62 -8.47 0.52 18.17
N HIS A 63 -9.76 0.70 17.86
CA HIS A 63 -10.44 1.98 18.04
C HIS A 63 -10.54 2.37 19.53
N ARG A 64 -10.89 1.41 20.41
CA ARG A 64 -10.88 1.62 21.88
C ARG A 64 -9.47 2.02 22.37
N ALA A 65 -8.43 1.38 21.86
CA ALA A 65 -7.04 1.75 22.16
C ALA A 65 -6.76 3.19 21.72
N ALA A 66 -7.13 3.56 20.49
CA ALA A 66 -6.89 4.90 19.93
C ALA A 66 -7.55 6.03 20.74
N ILE A 67 -8.78 5.85 21.20
CA ILE A 67 -9.49 6.88 21.95
C ILE A 67 -8.76 7.20 23.26
N GLN A 68 -8.31 6.18 23.98
CA GLN A 68 -7.74 6.32 25.32
C GLN A 68 -6.23 6.52 25.34
N GLU A 69 -5.55 6.44 24.18
CA GLU A 69 -4.10 6.60 24.09
C GLU A 69 -3.68 8.08 24.27
N PRO A 70 -2.93 8.41 25.34
CA PRO A 70 -2.49 9.79 25.59
C PRO A 70 -1.32 10.21 24.68
N LYS A 71 -0.45 9.25 24.28
CA LYS A 71 0.73 9.54 23.46
C LYS A 71 0.33 9.71 22.00
N ARG A 72 0.46 10.92 21.48
CA ARG A 72 0.04 11.28 20.11
C ARG A 72 0.63 10.39 19.02
N LYS A 73 1.88 9.94 19.20
CA LYS A 73 2.55 9.03 18.26
C LYS A 73 1.82 7.68 18.17
N ASN A 74 1.50 7.07 19.30
CA ASN A 74 0.79 5.79 19.36
C ASN A 74 -0.66 5.95 18.91
N LYS A 75 -1.32 7.05 19.34
CA LYS A 75 -2.69 7.37 18.92
C LYS A 75 -2.79 7.44 17.40
N ALA A 76 -1.85 8.14 16.73
CA ALA A 76 -1.81 8.21 15.27
C ALA A 76 -1.68 6.83 14.64
N ARG A 77 -0.83 5.95 15.20
CA ARG A 77 -0.67 4.57 14.72
C ARG A 77 -1.94 3.75 14.88
N TYR A 78 -2.59 3.81 16.05
CA TYR A 78 -3.82 3.06 16.29
C TYR A 78 -4.98 3.54 15.41
N LEU A 79 -5.12 4.87 15.22
CA LEU A 79 -6.10 5.44 14.30
C LEU A 79 -5.84 4.98 12.86
N PHE A 80 -4.57 4.91 12.46
CA PHE A 80 -4.19 4.48 11.11
C PHE A 80 -4.55 3.01 10.87
N ILE A 81 -4.21 2.12 11.81
CA ILE A 81 -4.59 0.70 11.76
C ILE A 81 -6.12 0.55 11.76
N SER A 82 -6.84 1.31 12.60
CA SER A 82 -8.30 1.31 12.62
C SER A 82 -8.88 1.71 11.25
N GLY A 83 -8.33 2.76 10.63
CA GLY A 83 -8.73 3.19 9.29
C GLY A 83 -8.49 2.11 8.22
N GLN A 84 -7.35 1.42 8.27
CA GLN A 84 -7.03 0.32 7.33
C GLN A 84 -7.98 -0.87 7.50
N LEU A 85 -8.30 -1.27 8.74
CA LEU A 85 -9.25 -2.35 9.00
C LEU A 85 -10.65 -2.01 8.50
N LEU A 86 -11.12 -0.78 8.76
CA LEU A 86 -12.41 -0.29 8.27
C LEU A 86 -12.44 -0.22 6.73
N GLU A 87 -11.34 0.15 6.08
CA GLU A 87 -11.22 0.13 4.62
C GLU A 87 -11.34 -1.30 4.07
N THR A 88 -10.68 -2.28 4.73
CA THR A 88 -10.80 -3.70 4.36
C THR A 88 -12.21 -4.23 4.55
N LEU A 89 -12.92 -3.77 5.58
CA LEU A 89 -14.34 -4.06 5.84
C LEU A 89 -15.30 -3.29 4.92
N GLN A 90 -14.80 -2.51 3.94
CA GLN A 90 -15.57 -1.68 3.02
C GLN A 90 -16.36 -0.55 3.71
N LEU A 91 -16.06 -0.22 4.94
CA LEU A 91 -16.68 0.86 5.71
C LEU A 91 -15.97 2.19 5.44
N ARG A 92 -16.04 2.65 4.17
CA ARG A 92 -15.25 3.76 3.61
C ARG A 92 -15.37 5.06 4.39
N ASP A 93 -16.57 5.48 4.76
CA ASP A 93 -16.79 6.73 5.49
C ASP A 93 -16.20 6.68 6.90
N SER A 94 -16.37 5.55 7.59
CA SER A 94 -15.76 5.33 8.91
C SER A 94 -14.24 5.31 8.82
N ALA A 95 -13.66 4.66 7.81
CA ALA A 95 -12.23 4.66 7.55
C ALA A 95 -11.71 6.09 7.32
N ARG A 96 -12.38 6.87 6.46
CA ARG A 96 -12.07 8.27 6.19
C ARG A 96 -12.03 9.12 7.46
N LEU A 97 -13.00 8.94 8.38
CA LEU A 97 -13.03 9.67 9.65
C LEU A 97 -11.81 9.35 10.54
N GLN A 98 -11.34 8.09 10.55
CA GLN A 98 -10.13 7.73 11.28
C GLN A 98 -8.91 8.44 10.69
N PHE A 99 -8.73 8.42 9.37
CA PHE A 99 -7.61 9.10 8.71
C PHE A 99 -7.67 10.63 8.91
N LYS A 100 -8.84 11.25 8.81
CA LYS A 100 -9.06 12.67 9.11
C LYS A 100 -8.65 13.02 10.54
N SER A 101 -8.96 12.17 11.51
CA SER A 101 -8.59 12.38 12.92
C SER A 101 -7.07 12.42 13.13
N ILE A 102 -6.30 11.70 12.31
CA ILE A 102 -4.83 11.79 12.32
C ILE A 102 -4.36 13.16 11.86
N GLY A 103 -5.02 13.74 10.85
CA GLY A 103 -4.75 15.11 10.38
C GLY A 103 -4.85 16.16 11.49
N GLN A 104 -5.79 15.99 12.42
CA GLN A 104 -5.98 16.88 13.58
C GLN A 104 -4.85 16.81 14.62
N LEU A 105 -4.05 15.73 14.62
CA LEU A 105 -2.89 15.62 15.50
C LEU A 105 -1.71 16.51 15.07
N ASN A 106 -1.75 17.01 13.83
CA ASN A 106 -0.73 17.90 13.25
C ASN A 106 0.70 17.36 13.42
N ARG A 107 1.67 18.22 13.73
CA ARG A 107 3.09 17.86 13.93
C ARG A 107 3.35 16.86 15.07
N LYS A 108 2.36 16.53 15.90
CA LYS A 108 2.49 15.55 16.99
C LYS A 108 2.32 14.10 16.50
N ALA A 109 1.81 13.90 15.28
CA ALA A 109 1.82 12.60 14.60
C ALA A 109 3.14 12.41 13.83
N PRO A 110 3.64 11.17 13.69
CA PRO A 110 4.76 10.88 12.80
C PRO A 110 4.42 11.30 11.36
N ARG A 111 5.34 11.99 10.69
CA ARG A 111 5.10 12.56 9.37
C ARG A 111 4.69 11.49 8.35
N THR A 112 5.33 10.32 8.40
CA THR A 112 4.99 9.17 7.56
C THR A 112 3.51 8.80 7.66
N ILE A 113 3.00 8.66 8.89
CA ILE A 113 1.58 8.31 9.14
C ILE A 113 0.67 9.46 8.70
N LEU A 114 1.08 10.71 8.96
CA LEU A 114 0.30 11.89 8.61
C LEU A 114 0.08 12.00 7.10
N ILE A 115 1.15 11.82 6.30
CA ILE A 115 1.06 11.91 4.83
C ILE A 115 0.21 10.78 4.27
N GLN A 116 0.42 9.55 4.72
CA GLN A 116 -0.41 8.41 4.31
C GLN A 116 -1.89 8.61 4.66
N ALA A 117 -2.16 9.09 5.89
CA ALA A 117 -3.53 9.35 6.32
C ALA A 117 -4.20 10.44 5.48
N LYS A 118 -3.49 11.52 5.14
CA LYS A 118 -4.03 12.56 4.25
C LYS A 118 -4.34 12.02 2.86
N ILE A 119 -3.45 11.23 2.27
CA ILE A 119 -3.70 10.59 0.97
C ILE A 119 -4.93 9.68 1.06
N LYS A 120 -5.00 8.81 2.06
CA LYS A 120 -6.14 7.90 2.27
C LYS A 120 -7.46 8.66 2.51
N GLU A 121 -7.44 9.74 3.29
CA GLU A 121 -8.61 10.60 3.52
C GLU A 121 -9.15 11.17 2.21
N MET A 122 -8.28 11.68 1.33
CA MET A 122 -8.65 12.23 0.03
C MET A 122 -9.17 11.16 -0.92
N LEU A 123 -8.50 10.01 -1.01
CA LEU A 123 -8.92 8.91 -1.88
C LEU A 123 -10.29 8.34 -1.49
N LEU A 124 -10.61 8.31 -0.19
CA LEU A 124 -11.88 7.80 0.34
C LEU A 124 -13.00 8.85 0.33
N ALA A 125 -12.72 10.12 0.00
CA ALA A 125 -13.73 11.17 -0.05
C ALA A 125 -14.68 10.94 -1.21
N SER A 126 -15.88 10.41 -0.94
CA SER A 126 -16.94 10.19 -1.94
C SER A 126 -17.57 11.48 -2.46
N SER A 127 -17.46 12.57 -1.69
CA SER A 127 -18.00 13.90 -2.03
C SER A 127 -17.10 14.73 -2.94
N LEU A 128 -15.87 14.28 -3.23
CA LEU A 128 -14.92 14.98 -4.08
C LEU A 128 -14.83 14.30 -5.45
N GLU A 129 -14.88 15.10 -6.50
CA GLU A 129 -14.55 14.66 -7.86
C GLU A 129 -13.05 14.28 -7.96
N THR A 130 -12.70 13.48 -8.97
CA THR A 130 -11.32 12.97 -9.08
C THR A 130 -10.32 14.09 -9.32
N ASP A 131 -10.69 15.12 -10.08
CA ASP A 131 -9.82 16.28 -10.34
C ASP A 131 -9.57 17.10 -9.06
N GLU A 132 -10.58 17.23 -8.19
CA GLU A 132 -10.41 17.87 -6.90
C GLU A 132 -9.49 17.07 -5.97
N LYS A 133 -9.57 15.73 -6.02
CA LYS A 133 -8.65 14.84 -5.29
C LYS A 133 -7.22 14.99 -5.79
N LEU A 134 -7.02 15.02 -7.13
CA LEU A 134 -5.72 15.24 -7.75
C LEU A 134 -5.12 16.57 -7.27
N ASP A 135 -5.85 17.67 -7.38
CA ASP A 135 -5.44 18.98 -6.92
C ASP A 135 -4.99 19.01 -5.44
N GLN A 136 -5.76 18.33 -4.59
CA GLN A 136 -5.44 18.26 -3.16
C GLN A 136 -4.20 17.42 -2.88
N ILE A 137 -4.01 16.31 -3.59
CA ILE A 137 -2.84 15.45 -3.43
C ILE A 137 -1.60 16.13 -4.01
N GLU A 138 -1.70 16.80 -5.15
CA GLU A 138 -0.58 17.56 -5.74
C GLU A 138 -0.11 18.71 -4.84
N LYS A 139 -1.02 19.36 -4.11
CA LYS A 139 -0.63 20.36 -3.10
C LYS A 139 0.31 19.81 -2.02
N LEU A 140 0.27 18.49 -1.76
CA LEU A 140 1.23 17.86 -0.84
C LEU A 140 2.66 17.89 -1.39
N LEU A 141 2.86 17.83 -2.72
CA LEU A 141 4.19 17.92 -3.35
C LEU A 141 4.83 19.30 -3.18
N LYS A 142 4.01 20.36 -3.05
CA LYS A 142 4.52 21.74 -2.89
C LYS A 142 5.17 22.00 -1.53
N ASN A 143 4.95 21.12 -0.55
CA ASN A 143 5.55 21.26 0.77
C ASN A 143 6.86 20.46 0.83
N PHE A 144 8.00 21.17 0.97
CA PHE A 144 9.33 20.56 1.04
C PHE A 144 9.48 19.51 2.17
N GLU A 145 8.76 19.66 3.29
CA GLU A 145 8.74 18.65 4.35
C GLU A 145 8.21 17.29 3.90
N ASN A 146 7.55 17.23 2.73
CA ASN A 146 7.02 16.00 2.14
C ASN A 146 7.97 15.37 1.10
N GLU A 147 9.11 15.98 0.82
CA GLU A 147 10.10 15.46 -0.11
C GLU A 147 10.45 13.98 0.12
N PRO A 148 10.70 13.50 1.37
CA PRO A 148 10.95 12.08 1.62
C PRO A 148 9.78 11.14 1.32
N PHE A 149 8.58 11.69 1.06
CA PHE A 149 7.34 10.93 0.84
C PHE A 149 6.77 11.10 -0.56
N GLN A 150 7.52 11.72 -1.47
CA GLN A 150 7.08 11.98 -2.86
C GLN A 150 6.69 10.69 -3.59
N HIS A 151 7.40 9.58 -3.35
CA HIS A 151 7.05 8.27 -3.89
C HIS A 151 5.59 7.89 -3.61
N ARG A 152 5.11 8.08 -2.38
CA ARG A 152 3.71 7.76 -2.00
C ARG A 152 2.70 8.70 -2.62
N ILE A 153 3.06 9.98 -2.75
CA ILE A 153 2.20 10.99 -3.36
C ILE A 153 2.07 10.72 -4.85
N HIS A 154 3.17 10.47 -5.55
CA HIS A 154 3.16 10.12 -6.97
C HIS A 154 2.41 8.81 -7.24
N SER A 155 2.60 7.77 -6.41
CA SER A 155 1.83 6.53 -6.50
C SER A 155 0.31 6.76 -6.35
N ALA A 156 -0.10 7.65 -5.44
CA ALA A 156 -1.52 7.98 -5.26
C ALA A 156 -2.10 8.74 -6.47
N ILE A 157 -1.35 9.68 -7.05
CA ILE A 157 -1.72 10.39 -8.28
C ILE A 157 -1.85 9.41 -9.44
N ALA A 158 -0.87 8.49 -9.60
CA ALA A 158 -0.91 7.45 -10.62
C ALA A 158 -2.19 6.60 -10.54
N LYS A 159 -2.57 6.18 -9.34
CA LYS A 159 -3.79 5.39 -9.12
C LYS A 159 -5.08 6.15 -9.47
N LEU A 160 -5.12 7.46 -9.22
CA LEU A 160 -6.25 8.29 -9.62
C LEU A 160 -6.36 8.39 -11.14
N HIS A 161 -5.25 8.64 -11.85
CA HIS A 161 -5.23 8.66 -13.31
C HIS A 161 -5.61 7.31 -13.91
N LEU A 162 -5.13 6.21 -13.31
CA LEU A 162 -5.51 4.86 -13.73
C LEU A 162 -7.03 4.62 -13.60
N GLY A 163 -7.62 5.09 -12.49
CA GLY A 163 -9.07 5.02 -12.27
C GLY A 163 -9.90 5.87 -13.25
N GLN A 164 -9.30 6.88 -13.91
CA GLN A 164 -9.91 7.69 -14.96
C GLN A 164 -9.65 7.15 -16.38
N GLY A 165 -8.93 6.03 -16.53
CA GLY A 165 -8.49 5.50 -17.82
C GLY A 165 -7.40 6.35 -18.50
N GLN A 166 -6.74 7.25 -17.77
CA GLN A 166 -5.63 8.08 -18.25
C GLN A 166 -4.29 7.34 -18.10
N ASP A 167 -4.19 6.22 -18.78
CA ASP A 167 -3.15 5.21 -18.63
C ASP A 167 -1.72 5.75 -18.81
N SER A 168 -1.52 6.60 -19.83
CA SER A 168 -0.20 7.18 -20.10
C SER A 168 0.26 8.10 -18.97
N LEU A 169 -0.65 8.87 -18.37
CA LEU A 169 -0.35 9.72 -17.22
C LEU A 169 -0.10 8.88 -15.97
N ALA A 170 -0.89 7.84 -15.76
CA ALA A 170 -0.68 6.91 -14.66
C ALA A 170 0.72 6.28 -14.71
N ALA A 171 1.16 5.80 -15.88
CA ALA A 171 2.50 5.24 -16.07
C ALA A 171 3.60 6.25 -15.73
N VAL A 172 3.49 7.50 -16.20
CA VAL A 172 4.46 8.57 -15.88
C VAL A 172 4.56 8.81 -14.36
N TYR A 173 3.43 8.84 -13.65
CA TYR A 173 3.45 9.07 -12.21
C TYR A 173 3.93 7.84 -11.42
N PHE A 174 3.67 6.63 -11.87
CA PHE A 174 4.29 5.43 -11.29
C PHE A 174 5.80 5.45 -11.45
N GLU A 175 6.32 5.82 -12.63
CA GLU A 175 7.75 5.96 -12.86
C GLU A 175 8.38 7.03 -11.96
N LYS A 176 7.74 8.21 -11.83
CA LYS A 176 8.19 9.24 -10.87
C LYS A 176 8.23 8.73 -9.44
N SER A 177 7.26 7.88 -9.06
CA SER A 177 7.24 7.25 -7.75
C SER A 177 8.40 6.29 -7.57
N LEU A 178 8.69 5.44 -8.58
CA LEU A 178 9.78 4.46 -8.55
C LEU A 178 11.17 5.10 -8.59
N GLN A 179 11.30 6.26 -9.23
CA GLN A 179 12.56 7.01 -9.32
C GLN A 179 12.82 7.91 -8.09
N ALA A 180 11.89 8.01 -7.15
CA ALA A 180 12.05 8.85 -5.98
C ALA A 180 13.18 8.33 -5.07
N PRO A 181 14.10 9.19 -4.58
CA PRO A 181 15.30 8.78 -3.85
C PRO A 181 15.04 8.01 -2.55
N SER A 182 13.86 8.17 -1.97
CA SER A 182 13.50 7.60 -0.66
C SER A 182 12.31 6.65 -0.76
N ILE A 183 12.19 5.91 -1.88
CA ILE A 183 11.09 4.96 -2.03
C ILE A 183 11.18 3.87 -0.96
N ASP A 184 10.06 3.59 -0.32
CA ASP A 184 9.96 2.46 0.59
C ASP A 184 9.52 1.19 -0.15
N SER A 185 10.01 0.04 0.32
CA SER A 185 9.77 -1.27 -0.31
C SER A 185 8.27 -1.58 -0.47
N PHE A 186 7.41 -1.10 0.43
CA PHE A 186 5.98 -1.32 0.31
C PHE A 186 5.40 -0.58 -0.91
N THR A 187 5.75 0.70 -1.09
CA THR A 187 5.29 1.49 -2.24
C THR A 187 5.88 0.96 -3.54
N GLU A 188 7.14 0.54 -3.53
CA GLU A 188 7.83 -0.04 -4.67
C GLU A 188 7.13 -1.33 -5.14
N ILE A 189 6.89 -2.26 -4.23
CA ILE A 189 6.15 -3.51 -4.50
C ILE A 189 4.77 -3.21 -5.07
N GLN A 190 4.02 -2.30 -4.45
CA GLN A 190 2.68 -1.95 -4.92
C GLN A 190 2.71 -1.36 -6.33
N ASN A 191 3.65 -0.45 -6.62
CA ASN A 191 3.75 0.15 -7.95
C ASN A 191 4.09 -0.87 -9.04
N TYR A 192 5.03 -1.80 -8.78
CA TYR A 192 5.32 -2.86 -9.73
C TYR A 192 4.15 -3.82 -9.92
N GLN A 193 3.40 -4.14 -8.86
CA GLN A 193 2.19 -4.96 -8.97
C GLN A 193 1.10 -4.25 -9.78
N ASP A 194 0.85 -2.98 -9.52
CA ASP A 194 -0.17 -2.19 -10.23
C ASP A 194 0.20 -2.04 -11.72
N LEU A 195 1.49 -1.81 -12.03
CA LEU A 195 1.99 -1.74 -13.41
C LEU A 195 1.92 -3.09 -14.13
N ALA A 196 2.31 -4.16 -13.46
CA ALA A 196 2.22 -5.51 -14.04
C ALA A 196 0.77 -5.88 -14.35
N ALA A 197 -0.16 -5.63 -13.43
CA ALA A 197 -1.58 -5.87 -13.64
C ALA A 197 -2.13 -5.02 -14.80
N TYR A 198 -1.80 -3.75 -14.82
CA TYR A 198 -2.23 -2.82 -15.87
C TYR A 198 -1.76 -3.27 -17.27
N TYR A 199 -0.47 -3.59 -17.44
CA TYR A 199 0.05 -4.04 -18.73
C TYR A 199 -0.48 -5.43 -19.13
N PHE A 200 -0.77 -6.29 -18.17
CA PHE A 200 -1.43 -7.57 -18.42
C PHE A 200 -2.84 -7.37 -19.01
N GLU A 201 -3.65 -6.49 -18.42
CA GLU A 201 -4.99 -6.17 -18.93
C GLU A 201 -4.96 -5.51 -20.32
N LYS A 202 -3.89 -4.78 -20.64
CA LYS A 202 -3.67 -4.20 -21.98
C LYS A 202 -3.11 -5.19 -23.00
N GLY A 203 -2.85 -6.44 -22.61
CA GLY A 203 -2.25 -7.44 -23.49
C GLY A 203 -0.79 -7.21 -23.83
N SER A 204 -0.08 -6.30 -23.13
CA SER A 204 1.35 -6.03 -23.29
C SER A 204 2.15 -6.94 -22.36
N TYR A 205 2.30 -8.20 -22.76
CA TYR A 205 2.89 -9.23 -21.90
C TYR A 205 4.39 -9.05 -21.70
N LEU A 206 5.10 -8.49 -22.66
CA LEU A 206 6.52 -8.15 -22.52
C LEU A 206 6.73 -7.19 -21.34
N LYS A 207 5.96 -6.07 -21.29
CA LYS A 207 6.04 -5.13 -20.18
C LYS A 207 5.57 -5.74 -18.86
N THR A 208 4.55 -6.58 -18.89
CA THR A 208 4.11 -7.34 -17.72
C THR A 208 5.26 -8.17 -17.15
N GLY A 209 5.98 -8.89 -18.00
CA GLY A 209 7.14 -9.68 -17.63
C GLY A 209 8.25 -8.85 -17.01
N GLU A 210 8.57 -7.69 -17.61
CA GLU A 210 9.57 -6.76 -17.07
C GLU A 210 9.27 -6.30 -15.64
N TYR A 211 8.01 -5.97 -15.35
CA TYR A 211 7.62 -5.55 -13.99
C TYR A 211 7.57 -6.71 -13.00
N LEU A 212 7.18 -7.91 -13.43
CA LEU A 212 7.26 -9.12 -12.60
C LEU A 212 8.73 -9.48 -12.29
N ASP A 213 9.64 -9.33 -13.26
CA ASP A 213 11.07 -9.57 -13.08
C ASP A 213 11.71 -8.57 -12.11
N ARG A 214 11.24 -7.30 -12.08
CA ARG A 214 11.65 -6.29 -11.10
C ARG A 214 11.04 -6.53 -9.72
N LEU A 215 9.88 -7.17 -9.66
CA LEU A 215 9.17 -7.47 -8.42
C LEU A 215 9.75 -8.67 -7.67
N LEU A 216 10.22 -9.70 -8.39
CA LEU A 216 10.74 -10.94 -7.80
C LEU A 216 11.85 -10.72 -6.76
N PRO A 217 12.93 -9.93 -7.02
CA PRO A 217 14.02 -9.76 -6.07
C PRO A 217 13.64 -9.00 -4.80
N LEU A 218 12.41 -8.44 -4.72
CA LEU A 218 11.92 -7.77 -3.52
C LEU A 218 11.32 -8.75 -2.49
N PHE A 219 11.28 -10.03 -2.81
CA PHE A 219 10.78 -11.08 -1.93
C PHE A 219 11.84 -12.15 -1.69
N GLU A 220 11.76 -12.81 -0.53
CA GLU A 220 12.58 -13.98 -0.23
C GLU A 220 12.19 -15.16 -1.14
N ASP A 221 13.17 -15.83 -1.74
CA ASP A 221 12.99 -16.92 -2.73
C ASP A 221 12.10 -18.08 -2.25
N SER A 222 12.02 -18.30 -0.94
CA SER A 222 11.19 -19.35 -0.34
C SER A 222 9.78 -18.90 0.03
N SER A 223 9.48 -17.60 -0.13
CA SER A 223 8.19 -17.05 0.29
C SER A 223 7.05 -17.49 -0.64
N SER A 224 5.85 -17.64 -0.08
CA SER A 224 4.65 -17.96 -0.86
C SER A 224 4.36 -16.90 -1.95
N ARG A 225 4.66 -15.63 -1.66
CA ARG A 225 4.49 -14.53 -2.62
C ARG A 225 5.49 -14.62 -3.78
N TYR A 226 6.76 -14.89 -3.50
CA TYR A 226 7.76 -15.11 -4.54
C TYR A 226 7.32 -16.23 -5.49
N ASN A 227 6.93 -17.38 -4.94
CA ASN A 227 6.48 -18.51 -5.75
C ASN A 227 5.22 -18.20 -6.58
N GLN A 228 4.31 -17.39 -6.07
CA GLN A 228 3.13 -16.93 -6.81
C GLN A 228 3.51 -16.05 -8.00
N ILE A 229 4.36 -15.04 -7.77
CA ILE A 229 4.82 -14.10 -8.81
C ILE A 229 5.64 -14.84 -9.87
N LYS A 230 6.54 -15.74 -9.43
CA LYS A 230 7.34 -16.57 -10.33
C LYS A 230 6.46 -17.42 -11.25
N ARG A 231 5.44 -18.09 -10.72
CA ARG A 231 4.47 -18.84 -11.55
C ARG A 231 3.75 -17.95 -12.56
N GLN A 232 3.35 -16.74 -12.15
CA GLN A 232 2.75 -15.79 -13.09
C GLN A 232 3.72 -15.43 -14.22
N ARG A 233 4.98 -15.16 -13.90
CA ARG A 233 6.04 -14.83 -14.86
C ARG A 233 6.35 -15.99 -15.79
N ASP A 234 6.48 -17.21 -15.25
CA ASP A 234 6.79 -18.43 -16.01
C ASP A 234 5.65 -18.76 -16.98
N ASN A 235 4.40 -18.58 -16.59
CA ASN A 235 3.23 -18.78 -17.44
C ASN A 235 3.16 -17.82 -18.64
N LEU A 236 3.86 -16.69 -18.57
CA LEU A 236 3.90 -15.70 -19.66
C LEU A 236 5.10 -15.87 -20.58
N SER A 237 6.04 -16.79 -20.29
CA SER A 237 7.34 -16.90 -21.00
C SER A 237 7.17 -17.04 -22.50
N ASP A 238 6.34 -17.96 -22.95
CA ASP A 238 6.14 -18.24 -24.36
C ASP A 238 5.45 -17.06 -25.08
N ILE A 239 4.46 -16.46 -24.42
CA ILE A 239 3.74 -15.29 -24.98
C ILE A 239 4.70 -14.10 -25.10
N ILE A 240 5.54 -13.88 -24.11
CA ILE A 240 6.56 -12.81 -24.12
C ILE A 240 7.54 -13.04 -25.26
N LEU A 241 8.00 -14.28 -25.45
CA LEU A 241 8.91 -14.64 -26.54
C LEU A 241 8.28 -14.33 -27.91
N TYR A 242 7.01 -14.71 -28.11
CA TYR A 242 6.29 -14.42 -29.35
C TYR A 242 6.07 -12.91 -29.55
N GLU A 243 5.67 -12.16 -28.53
CA GLU A 243 5.48 -10.71 -28.61
C GLU A 243 6.80 -10.01 -28.96
N GLN A 244 7.92 -10.45 -28.38
CA GLN A 244 9.24 -9.93 -28.70
C GLN A 244 9.64 -10.22 -30.15
N SER A 245 9.45 -11.46 -30.61
CA SER A 245 9.75 -11.86 -31.99
C SER A 245 8.94 -11.07 -33.01
N VAL A 246 7.67 -10.81 -32.72
CA VAL A 246 6.81 -9.98 -33.58
C VAL A 246 7.34 -8.55 -33.65
N LYS A 247 7.67 -7.92 -32.51
CA LYS A 247 8.22 -6.56 -32.48
C LYS A 247 9.57 -6.44 -33.23
N GLU A 248 10.44 -7.43 -33.06
CA GLU A 248 11.72 -7.46 -33.76
C GLU A 248 11.50 -7.57 -35.27
N THR A 249 10.59 -8.44 -35.72
CA THR A 249 10.23 -8.62 -37.12
C THR A 249 9.60 -7.36 -37.72
N ASP A 250 8.66 -6.74 -37.02
CA ASP A 250 8.02 -5.49 -37.43
C ASP A 250 9.05 -4.36 -37.57
N SER A 251 9.99 -4.23 -36.63
CA SER A 251 11.09 -3.25 -36.73
C SER A 251 11.99 -3.49 -37.94
N ILE A 252 12.29 -4.76 -38.26
CA ILE A 252 13.07 -5.10 -39.46
C ILE A 252 12.28 -4.73 -40.73
N LEU A 253 10.97 -5.03 -40.78
CA LEU A 253 10.13 -4.69 -41.91
C LEU A 253 10.00 -3.18 -42.11
N GLU A 254 9.88 -2.41 -41.02
CA GLU A 254 9.89 -0.95 -41.07
C GLU A 254 11.19 -0.39 -41.66
N ILE A 255 12.34 -0.93 -41.22
CA ILE A 255 13.65 -0.52 -41.77
C ILE A 255 13.76 -0.88 -43.25
N LEU A 256 13.29 -2.06 -43.65
CA LEU A 256 13.30 -2.49 -45.06
C LEU A 256 12.39 -1.65 -45.95
N ALA A 257 11.30 -1.10 -45.40
CA ALA A 257 10.39 -0.22 -46.11
C ALA A 257 10.90 1.23 -46.28
N MET A 258 11.97 1.61 -45.56
CA MET A 258 12.60 2.92 -45.67
C MET A 258 13.38 3.06 -47.01
N SER A 259 13.53 4.30 -47.48
CA SER A 259 14.44 4.62 -48.61
C SER A 259 15.91 4.35 -48.19
N GLU A 260 16.80 4.08 -49.18
CA GLU A 260 18.22 3.82 -48.94
C GLU A 260 18.91 4.91 -48.10
N ASP A 261 18.60 6.19 -48.38
CA ASP A 261 19.07 7.35 -47.61
C ASP A 261 18.60 7.36 -46.16
N ALA A 262 17.37 6.92 -45.93
CA ALA A 262 16.78 6.85 -44.58
C ALA A 262 17.38 5.67 -43.80
N GLN A 263 17.58 4.52 -44.44
CA GLN A 263 18.27 3.36 -43.84
C GLN A 263 19.69 3.72 -43.42
N LEU A 264 20.42 4.42 -44.30
CA LEU A 264 21.80 4.85 -44.00
C LEU A 264 21.87 5.78 -42.77
N LYS A 265 20.91 6.69 -42.65
CA LYS A 265 20.80 7.59 -41.48
C LYS A 265 20.36 6.90 -40.19
N TYR A 266 19.70 5.76 -40.29
CA TYR A 266 19.27 4.98 -39.12
C TYR A 266 20.44 4.26 -38.46
N PHE A 267 21.49 3.87 -39.25
CA PHE A 267 22.65 3.11 -38.79
C PHE A 267 23.92 3.98 -38.55
N ILE A 268 23.87 5.28 -38.82
CA ILE A 268 24.93 6.26 -38.51
C ILE A 268 24.59 7.07 -37.27
#